data_b82dc8bb46d2a23e9acbcff3b9f9d5da
#
_entry.id   b82dc8bb46d2a23e9acbcff3b9f9d5da
#
_cell.length_a   1.000
_cell.length_b   1.000
_cell.length_c   1.000
_cell.angle_alpha   90.00
_cell.angle_beta   90.00
_cell.angle_gamma   90.00
#
_symmetry.space_group_name_H-M   'P 1'
#
loop_
_entity.id
_entity.type
_entity.pdbx_description
1 polymer ?
#
loop_
_entity_poly.entity_id
_entity_poly.type
_entity_poly.pdbx_seq_one_letter_code
_entity_poly.pdbx_strand_id
1 'polypeptide(L)'
;MKHFTKEEVIRCYRERKQDRCKDCRLTQAVTKLPNGLDENMEALVTEVMDPAREKLGMPIFCNSGFRCPSHNAACPGASKSSQHMKAEAMDVHCADNKRLAKIIVENGKFDQLIIYPTFIHVSWKRLGGNRKQILRKTATGYRAISAVEI
;
A
#
# COMPACT_ATOMS: atom_id res chain seq x y z
N MET A 1 13.22 -1.31 7.88
CA MET A 1 11.81 -1.12 8.29
C MET A 1 11.78 -0.90 9.81
N LYS A 2 11.35 0.27 10.23
CA LYS A 2 11.34 0.66 11.66
C LYS A 2 9.98 0.49 12.33
N HIS A 3 8.92 0.85 11.62
CA HIS A 3 7.56 0.95 12.17
C HIS A 3 6.59 -0.08 11.61
N PHE A 4 7.02 -0.86 10.64
CA PHE A 4 6.20 -1.90 10.01
C PHE A 4 6.94 -3.22 10.01
N THR A 5 6.24 -4.30 10.31
CA THR A 5 6.78 -5.65 10.19
C THR A 5 6.48 -6.22 8.82
N LYS A 6 7.30 -7.16 8.38
CA LYS A 6 7.09 -7.85 7.12
C LYS A 6 5.75 -8.60 7.12
N GLU A 7 5.40 -9.21 8.24
CA GLU A 7 4.13 -9.93 8.43
C GLU A 7 2.92 -9.03 8.19
N GLU A 8 2.94 -7.78 8.68
CA GLU A 8 1.85 -6.83 8.45
C GLU A 8 1.65 -6.54 6.96
N VAL A 9 2.74 -6.39 6.22
CA VAL A 9 2.69 -5.97 4.81
C VAL A 9 2.33 -7.12 3.88
N ILE A 10 2.74 -8.35 4.20
CA ILE A 10 2.47 -9.52 3.36
C ILE A 10 1.24 -10.32 3.78
N ARG A 11 0.62 -9.97 4.89
CA ARG A 11 -0.50 -10.71 5.47
C ARG A 11 -1.71 -10.76 4.53
N CYS A 12 -2.22 -11.97 4.29
CA CYS A 12 -3.47 -12.15 3.57
C CYS A 12 -4.65 -12.02 4.54
N TYR A 13 -5.38 -10.91 4.44
CA TYR A 13 -6.55 -10.68 5.30
C TYR A 13 -7.73 -11.62 5.03
N ARG A 14 -7.71 -12.36 3.93
CA ARG A 14 -8.69 -13.42 3.66
C ARG A 14 -8.52 -14.66 4.54
N GLU A 15 -7.41 -14.81 5.24
CA GLU A 15 -7.21 -15.92 6.18
C GLU A 15 -8.25 -15.98 7.31
N ARG A 16 -8.83 -14.85 7.65
CA ARG A 16 -9.88 -14.76 8.66
C ARG A 16 -11.22 -15.35 8.20
N LYS A 17 -11.40 -15.47 6.90
CA LYS A 17 -12.53 -16.17 6.28
C LYS A 17 -11.97 -17.49 5.80
N GLN A 18 -12.54 -18.61 6.14
CA GLN A 18 -12.08 -19.99 5.89
C GLN A 18 -11.58 -20.30 4.45
N ASP A 19 -11.63 -19.33 3.53
CA ASP A 19 -11.15 -19.37 2.16
C ASP A 19 -9.71 -18.86 2.04
N ARG A 20 -8.76 -19.66 2.50
CA ARG A 20 -7.34 -19.38 2.27
C ARG A 20 -7.02 -19.50 0.79
N CYS A 21 -6.56 -18.42 0.17
CA CYS A 21 -6.09 -18.53 -1.19
C CYS A 21 -4.80 -19.37 -1.21
N LYS A 22 -4.70 -20.24 -2.21
CA LYS A 22 -3.60 -21.20 -2.39
C LYS A 22 -2.24 -20.51 -2.42
N ASP A 23 -2.14 -19.35 -3.10
CA ASP A 23 -0.90 -18.60 -3.29
C ASP A 23 -0.45 -17.90 -2.02
N CYS A 24 -1.38 -17.42 -1.18
CA CYS A 24 -1.03 -16.80 0.11
C CYS A 24 -0.42 -17.79 1.10
N ARG A 25 -0.83 -19.05 1.05
CA ARG A 25 -0.19 -20.11 1.86
C ARG A 25 1.27 -20.27 1.51
N LEU A 26 1.60 -20.18 0.23
CA LEU A 26 2.98 -20.29 -0.25
C LEU A 26 3.81 -19.06 0.15
N THR A 27 3.23 -17.87 0.08
CA THR A 27 3.93 -16.62 0.43
C THR A 27 4.11 -16.45 1.93
N GLN A 28 3.16 -16.87 2.73
CA GLN A 28 3.24 -16.75 4.20
C GLN A 28 4.16 -17.80 4.83
N ALA A 29 4.35 -18.92 4.16
CA ALA A 29 5.29 -19.95 4.62
C ALA A 29 6.75 -19.58 4.39
N VAL A 30 7.04 -18.54 3.61
CA VAL A 30 8.40 -18.11 3.29
C VAL A 30 8.69 -16.76 3.94
N THR A 31 9.87 -16.65 4.49
CA THR A 31 10.36 -15.40 5.12
C THR A 31 10.82 -14.36 4.10
N LYS A 32 10.83 -14.70 2.83
CA LYS A 32 11.28 -13.86 1.72
C LYS A 32 10.34 -14.01 0.52
N LEU A 33 9.86 -12.88 0.00
CA LEU A 33 9.08 -12.85 -1.23
C LEU A 33 9.95 -13.14 -2.46
N PRO A 34 9.43 -13.81 -3.50
CA PRO A 34 10.21 -14.13 -4.68
C PRO A 34 10.44 -12.92 -5.60
N ASN A 35 11.41 -13.06 -6.52
CA ASN A 35 11.60 -12.18 -7.69
C ASN A 35 11.74 -10.68 -7.38
N GLY A 36 12.49 -10.32 -6.33
CA GLY A 36 12.72 -8.90 -5.98
C GLY A 36 11.55 -8.22 -5.28
N LEU A 37 10.49 -8.95 -4.95
CA LEU A 37 9.32 -8.38 -4.25
C LEU A 37 9.66 -7.96 -2.82
N ASP A 38 10.59 -8.64 -2.17
CA ASP A 38 11.09 -8.27 -0.85
C ASP A 38 11.73 -6.88 -0.88
N GLU A 39 12.57 -6.63 -1.87
CA GLU A 39 13.26 -5.35 -2.05
C GLU A 39 12.27 -4.23 -2.37
N ASN A 40 11.24 -4.50 -3.16
CA ASN A 40 10.18 -3.52 -3.46
C ASN A 40 9.41 -3.15 -2.18
N MET A 41 9.04 -4.13 -1.37
CA MET A 41 8.34 -3.92 -0.12
C MET A 41 9.20 -3.12 0.88
N GLU A 42 10.47 -3.50 1.03
CA GLU A 42 11.40 -2.78 1.90
C GLU A 42 11.59 -1.33 1.46
N ALA A 43 11.69 -1.09 0.15
CA ALA A 43 11.81 0.26 -0.39
C ALA A 43 10.57 1.10 -0.10
N LEU A 44 9.37 0.56 -0.31
CA LEU A 44 8.11 1.25 0.01
C LEU A 44 8.04 1.64 1.49
N VAL A 45 8.37 0.72 2.38
CA VAL A 45 8.33 0.98 3.81
C VAL A 45 9.42 1.98 4.22
N THR A 46 10.65 1.75 3.81
CA THR A 46 11.82 2.56 4.21
C THR A 46 11.78 3.97 3.63
N GLU A 47 11.39 4.10 2.36
CA GLU A 47 11.42 5.38 1.65
C GLU A 47 10.15 6.23 1.84
N VAL A 48 9.02 5.59 2.07
CA VAL A 48 7.71 6.27 2.14
C VAL A 48 7.06 6.16 3.51
N MET A 49 6.84 4.96 3.99
CA MET A 49 5.99 4.73 5.17
C MET A 49 6.66 5.04 6.50
N ASP A 50 7.90 4.60 6.70
CA ASP A 50 8.65 4.90 7.94
C ASP A 50 8.84 6.42 8.14
N PRO A 51 9.30 7.19 7.14
CA PRO A 51 9.40 8.65 7.27
C PRO A 51 8.05 9.31 7.53
N ALA A 52 7.00 8.85 6.88
CA ALA A 52 5.64 9.38 7.10
C ALA A 52 5.15 9.08 8.51
N ARG A 53 5.38 7.86 9.01
CA ARG A 53 5.03 7.46 10.38
C ARG A 53 5.75 8.31 11.43
N GLU A 54 7.02 8.57 11.23
CA GLU A 54 7.82 9.40 12.14
C GLU A 54 7.31 10.83 12.21
N LYS A 55 7.03 11.43 11.05
CA LYS A 55 6.50 12.80 10.97
C LYS A 55 5.06 12.93 11.46
N LEU A 56 4.24 11.90 11.22
CA LEU A 56 2.85 11.85 11.68
C LEU A 56 2.75 11.76 13.20
N GLY A 57 3.63 10.98 13.84
CA GLY A 57 3.68 10.81 15.29
C GLY A 57 2.59 9.92 15.88
N MET A 58 1.83 9.19 15.04
CA MET A 58 0.76 8.29 15.49
C MET A 58 0.81 6.98 14.70
N PRO A 59 0.23 5.88 15.23
CA PRO A 59 0.22 4.59 14.55
C PRO A 59 -0.44 4.63 13.18
N ILE A 60 0.13 3.91 12.22
CA ILE A 60 -0.44 3.65 10.91
C ILE A 60 -0.70 2.16 10.80
N PHE A 61 -1.90 1.77 10.40
CA PHE A 61 -2.33 0.38 10.27
C PHE A 61 -2.38 -0.03 8.79
N CYS A 62 -1.82 -1.19 8.49
CA CYS A 62 -1.85 -1.74 7.14
C CYS A 62 -3.14 -2.54 6.92
N ASN A 63 -3.97 -2.11 5.99
CA ASN A 63 -5.19 -2.83 5.58
C ASN A 63 -4.85 -3.92 4.56
N SER A 64 -3.94 -3.61 3.64
CA SER A 64 -3.51 -4.52 2.59
C SER A 64 -2.15 -4.05 2.07
N GLY A 65 -1.19 -4.94 2.05
CA GLY A 65 0.12 -4.69 1.43
C GLY A 65 0.29 -5.56 0.20
N PHE A 66 1.22 -6.51 0.24
CA PHE A 66 1.36 -7.47 -0.84
C PHE A 66 0.09 -8.32 -1.02
N ARG A 67 -0.33 -8.46 -2.27
CA ARG A 67 -1.41 -9.38 -2.66
C ARG A 67 -0.88 -10.40 -3.65
N CYS A 68 -1.04 -11.68 -3.33
CA CYS A 68 -0.83 -12.73 -4.34
C CYS A 68 -1.89 -12.62 -5.45
N PRO A 69 -1.68 -13.22 -6.64
CA PRO A 69 -2.64 -13.15 -7.73
C PRO A 69 -4.06 -13.57 -7.35
N SER A 70 -4.22 -14.65 -6.60
CA SER A 70 -5.55 -15.11 -6.14
C SER A 70 -6.25 -14.13 -5.23
N HIS A 71 -5.52 -13.52 -4.30
CA HIS A 71 -6.06 -12.48 -3.42
C HIS A 71 -6.48 -11.25 -4.21
N ASN A 72 -5.64 -10.79 -5.14
CA ASN A 72 -5.94 -9.64 -5.97
C ASN A 72 -7.18 -9.86 -6.85
N ALA A 73 -7.32 -11.04 -7.45
CA ALA A 73 -8.47 -11.40 -8.26
C ALA A 73 -9.79 -11.39 -7.47
N ALA A 74 -9.72 -11.65 -6.17
CA ALA A 74 -10.89 -11.65 -5.28
C ALA A 74 -11.21 -10.27 -4.69
N CYS A 75 -10.35 -9.26 -4.86
CA CYS A 75 -10.59 -7.90 -4.40
C CYS A 75 -11.51 -7.17 -5.39
N PRO A 76 -12.68 -6.65 -4.95
CA PRO A 76 -13.57 -5.90 -5.85
C PRO A 76 -12.87 -4.68 -6.45
N GLY A 77 -12.95 -4.53 -7.77
CA GLY A 77 -12.38 -3.39 -8.48
C GLY A 77 -10.86 -3.40 -8.61
N ALA A 78 -10.16 -4.47 -8.19
CA ALA A 78 -8.72 -4.55 -8.31
C ALA A 78 -8.28 -4.66 -9.78
N SER A 79 -7.24 -3.90 -10.14
CA SER A 79 -6.60 -4.00 -11.45
C SER A 79 -5.87 -5.34 -11.59
N LYS A 80 -5.90 -5.92 -12.79
CA LYS A 80 -5.12 -7.12 -13.13
C LYS A 80 -3.61 -6.87 -13.11
N SER A 81 -3.18 -5.60 -13.17
CA SER A 81 -1.79 -5.17 -13.10
C SER A 81 -1.49 -4.38 -11.81
N SER A 82 -2.19 -4.68 -10.73
CA SER A 82 -2.08 -3.98 -9.46
C SER A 82 -0.66 -3.98 -8.91
N GLN A 83 -0.21 -2.83 -8.43
CA GLN A 83 1.07 -2.68 -7.74
C GLN A 83 1.13 -3.45 -6.41
N HIS A 84 -0.01 -3.82 -5.82
CA HIS A 84 -0.05 -4.72 -4.67
C HIS A 84 0.57 -6.09 -4.99
N MET A 85 0.42 -6.60 -6.21
CA MET A 85 1.03 -7.86 -6.63
C MET A 85 2.54 -7.76 -6.84
N LYS A 86 3.07 -6.55 -6.99
CA LYS A 86 4.50 -6.26 -7.12
C LYS A 86 5.16 -5.88 -5.80
N ALA A 87 4.42 -5.92 -4.69
CA ALA A 87 4.84 -5.43 -3.38
C ALA A 87 5.27 -3.94 -3.41
N GLU A 88 4.66 -3.16 -4.30
CA GLU A 88 4.92 -1.73 -4.48
C GLU A 88 3.84 -0.84 -3.90
N ALA A 89 2.81 -1.41 -3.28
CA ALA A 89 1.67 -0.66 -2.77
C ALA A 89 1.21 -1.13 -1.39
N MET A 90 0.68 -0.17 -0.62
CA MET A 90 -0.01 -0.42 0.65
C MET A 90 -1.30 0.40 0.72
N ASP A 91 -2.36 -0.22 1.23
CA ASP A 91 -3.55 0.46 1.71
C ASP A 91 -3.43 0.59 3.23
N VAL A 92 -3.50 1.81 3.73
CA VAL A 92 -3.25 2.11 5.15
C VAL A 92 -4.29 3.08 5.70
N HIS A 93 -4.47 3.05 7.02
CA HIS A 93 -5.28 4.04 7.72
C HIS A 93 -4.65 4.44 9.05
N CYS A 94 -5.05 5.61 9.54
CA CYS A 94 -4.69 6.11 10.86
C CYS A 94 -5.81 7.01 11.38
N ALA A 95 -5.60 7.60 12.56
CA ALA A 95 -6.59 8.52 13.14
C ALA A 95 -6.79 9.80 12.30
N ASP A 96 -5.81 10.17 11.49
CA ASP A 96 -5.87 11.36 10.62
C ASP A 96 -5.30 11.05 9.23
N ASN A 97 -6.10 10.39 8.39
CA ASN A 97 -5.70 10.02 7.03
C ASN A 97 -5.37 11.24 6.16
N LYS A 98 -6.06 12.34 6.36
CA LYS A 98 -5.81 13.59 5.61
C LYS A 98 -4.40 14.12 5.89
N ARG A 99 -4.01 14.15 7.15
CA ARG A 99 -2.66 14.59 7.56
C ARG A 99 -1.60 13.63 7.03
N LEU A 100 -1.83 12.32 7.10
CA LEU A 100 -0.93 11.32 6.54
C LEU A 100 -0.72 11.53 5.04
N ALA A 101 -1.79 11.74 4.28
CA ALA A 101 -1.71 12.00 2.85
C ALA A 101 -0.88 13.25 2.55
N LYS A 102 -1.07 14.33 3.28
CA LYS A 102 -0.29 15.56 3.14
C LYS A 102 1.19 15.34 3.42
N ILE A 103 1.52 14.59 4.46
CA ILE A 103 2.90 14.26 4.82
C ILE A 103 3.58 13.48 3.69
N ILE A 104 2.90 12.48 3.11
CA ILE A 104 3.45 11.69 2.01
C ILE A 104 3.74 12.58 0.80
N VAL A 105 2.82 13.47 0.45
CA VAL A 105 3.01 14.40 -0.67
C VAL A 105 4.17 15.38 -0.40
N GLU A 106 4.26 15.93 0.80
CA GLU A 106 5.36 16.82 1.20
C GLU A 106 6.71 16.13 1.13
N ASN A 107 6.79 14.86 1.56
CA ASN A 107 8.02 14.07 1.46
C ASN A 107 8.42 13.79 0.00
N GLY A 108 7.46 13.85 -0.93
CA GLY A 108 7.70 13.79 -2.38
C GLY A 108 8.07 12.42 -2.93
N LYS A 109 8.09 11.37 -2.11
CA LYS A 109 8.41 9.99 -2.52
C LYS A 109 7.15 9.15 -2.58
N PHE A 110 6.51 9.09 -3.73
CA PHE A 110 5.38 8.22 -4.00
C PHE A 110 5.18 8.11 -5.53
N ASP A 111 4.60 7.01 -5.98
CA ASP A 111 4.17 6.86 -7.36
C ASP A 111 2.72 7.31 -7.52
N GLN A 112 1.83 6.70 -6.73
CA GLN A 112 0.41 7.04 -6.73
C GLN A 112 -0.10 7.11 -5.29
N LEU A 113 -0.89 8.13 -5.01
CA LEU A 113 -1.61 8.30 -3.76
C LEU A 113 -3.10 8.41 -4.08
N ILE A 114 -3.91 7.51 -3.52
CA ILE A 114 -5.36 7.56 -3.72
C ILE A 114 -6.03 7.74 -2.36
N ILE A 115 -6.88 8.76 -2.26
CA ILE A 115 -7.64 9.07 -1.06
C ILE A 115 -9.01 8.42 -1.14
N TYR A 116 -9.25 7.44 -0.28
CA TYR A 116 -10.54 6.79 -0.07
C TYR A 116 -11.22 7.37 1.16
N PRO A 117 -12.54 7.15 1.36
CA PRO A 117 -13.25 7.68 2.54
C PRO A 117 -12.66 7.24 3.88
N THR A 118 -12.13 6.03 3.99
CA THR A 118 -11.69 5.44 5.28
C THR A 118 -10.22 5.05 5.32
N PHE A 119 -9.50 5.14 4.21
CA PHE A 119 -8.09 4.75 4.11
C PHE A 119 -7.42 5.48 2.94
N ILE A 120 -6.12 5.31 2.82
CA ILE A 120 -5.38 5.77 1.65
C ILE A 120 -4.61 4.62 1.02
N HIS A 121 -4.47 4.68 -0.31
CA HIS A 121 -3.58 3.82 -1.08
C HIS A 121 -2.32 4.60 -1.41
N VAL A 122 -1.15 4.00 -1.24
CA VAL A 122 0.12 4.60 -1.62
C VAL A 122 1.01 3.56 -2.29
N SER A 123 1.72 3.98 -3.33
CA SER A 123 2.67 3.12 -4.03
C SER A 123 4.01 3.83 -4.26
N TRP A 124 5.04 3.02 -4.47
CA TRP A 124 6.40 3.46 -4.73
C TRP A 124 7.12 2.45 -5.61
N LYS A 125 7.70 2.92 -6.71
CA LYS A 125 8.53 2.13 -7.61
C LYS A 125 9.99 2.35 -7.25
N ARG A 126 10.60 1.34 -6.69
CA ARG A 126 12.00 1.36 -6.25
C ARG A 126 12.97 1.71 -7.38
N LEU A 127 12.69 1.26 -8.58
CA LEU A 127 13.55 1.44 -9.75
C LEU A 127 13.27 2.72 -10.56
N GLY A 128 12.39 3.59 -10.06
CA GLY A 128 12.08 4.87 -10.69
C GLY A 128 10.84 4.87 -11.56
N GLY A 129 10.61 5.99 -12.28
CA GLY A 129 9.39 6.15 -13.08
C GLY A 129 8.14 6.46 -12.26
N ASN A 130 8.31 7.06 -11.08
CA ASN A 130 7.21 7.41 -10.20
C ASN A 130 6.41 8.60 -10.74
N ARG A 131 5.09 8.43 -10.88
CA ARG A 131 4.17 9.38 -11.52
C ARG A 131 3.83 10.58 -10.65
N LYS A 132 3.94 10.44 -9.33
CA LYS A 132 3.46 11.43 -8.34
C LYS A 132 1.98 11.80 -8.54
N GLN A 133 1.18 10.81 -8.88
CA GLN A 133 -0.24 10.98 -9.16
C GLN A 133 -1.04 10.97 -7.86
N ILE A 134 -1.91 11.96 -7.69
CA ILE A 134 -2.83 12.06 -6.55
C ILE A 134 -4.25 11.95 -7.06
N LEU A 135 -4.98 10.96 -6.55
CA LEU A 135 -6.38 10.70 -6.92
C LEU A 135 -7.26 10.73 -5.67
N ARG A 136 -8.53 11.07 -5.87
CA ARG A 136 -9.59 10.88 -4.87
C ARG A 136 -10.62 9.92 -5.41
N LYS A 137 -11.00 8.93 -4.62
CA LYS A 137 -12.12 8.04 -4.95
C LYS A 137 -13.42 8.81 -4.84
N THR A 138 -14.24 8.75 -5.90
CA THR A 138 -15.56 9.35 -5.96
C THR A 138 -16.64 8.28 -6.11
N ALA A 139 -17.91 8.66 -6.05
CA ALA A 139 -19.04 7.75 -6.26
C ALA A 139 -19.03 7.06 -7.64
N THR A 140 -18.44 7.71 -8.64
CA THR A 140 -18.45 7.25 -10.04
C THR A 140 -17.07 6.82 -10.55
N GLY A 141 -16.03 6.89 -9.75
CA GLY A 141 -14.67 6.52 -10.17
C GLY A 141 -13.58 7.25 -9.40
N TYR A 142 -12.61 7.79 -10.11
CA TYR A 142 -11.46 8.49 -9.54
C TYR A 142 -11.31 9.87 -10.17
N ARG A 143 -10.94 10.86 -9.36
CA ARG A 143 -10.66 12.21 -9.81
C ARG A 143 -9.22 12.59 -9.46
N ALA A 144 -8.46 13.09 -10.45
CA ALA A 144 -7.15 13.67 -10.19
C ALA A 144 -7.30 14.96 -9.38
N ILE A 145 -6.51 15.10 -8.32
CA ILE A 145 -6.50 16.29 -7.46
C ILE A 145 -5.08 16.81 -7.29
N SER A 146 -4.95 18.08 -6.89
CA SER A 146 -3.69 18.67 -6.48
C SER A 146 -3.45 18.48 -4.98
N ALA A 147 -2.21 18.74 -4.53
CA ALA A 147 -1.84 18.65 -3.12
C ALA A 147 -2.70 19.53 -2.21
N VAL A 148 -3.09 20.71 -2.69
CA VAL A 148 -3.91 21.67 -1.91
C VAL A 148 -5.36 21.19 -1.73
N GLU A 149 -5.83 20.26 -2.55
CA GLU A 149 -7.19 19.71 -2.49
C GLU A 149 -7.34 18.53 -1.54
N ILE A 150 -6.23 18.07 -0.94
CA ILE A 150 -6.27 16.96 0.01
C ILE A 150 -7.09 17.29 1.25
#